data_334aa574e3a3e9a8d2fa57ec678c3261
#
_entry.id   334aa574e3a3e9a8d2fa57ec678c3261
#
_cell.length_a   1.000
_cell.length_b   1.000
_cell.length_c   1.000
_cell.angle_alpha   90.00
_cell.angle_beta   90.00
_cell.angle_gamma   90.00
#
_symmetry.space_group_name_H-M   'P 1'
#
loop_
_entity.id
_entity.type
_entity.pdbx_description
1 polymer ?
#
loop_
_entity_poly.entity_id
_entity_poly.type
_entity_poly.pdbx_seq_one_letter_code
_entity_poly.pdbx_strand_id
1 'polypeptide(L)'
;ALSSAASDVYKRQTEYLMGGCGIMFDREVVETLLKYVPLYPKGTMVTLSDGREAIIYENFGVHNLRPVVRLMDGELLDLSNEANYHITLRMKTESDFSTEEAERERNEMIRPPVRYRIMVVDDMKTNLQMLRGILEPLYDVILMKSGHQALLYLKKHPAPDLVLMDIDMPEMDGIETAKRIMEMTDHMVPILFVTALCDRQTVTLCRNLDAAGYIVRPYKPVFVKTEIKRILMGRSEIE
;
A
#
# COMPACT_ATOMS: atom_id res chain seq x y z
N ALA A 1 -12.59 -11.58 -14.77
CA ALA A 1 -13.95 -11.67 -14.27
C ALA A 1 -14.08 -12.93 -13.43
N LEU A 2 -13.91 -12.85 -12.12
CA LEU A 2 -14.42 -13.88 -11.21
C LEU A 2 -15.93 -13.67 -11.19
N SER A 3 -16.67 -14.64 -11.70
CA SER A 3 -18.12 -14.62 -11.83
C SER A 3 -18.78 -14.37 -10.47
N SER A 4 -19.92 -13.71 -10.45
CA SER A 4 -20.72 -13.45 -9.24
C SER A 4 -21.04 -14.72 -8.47
N ALA A 5 -21.17 -15.85 -9.17
CA ALA A 5 -21.30 -17.18 -8.57
C ALA A 5 -20.13 -17.53 -7.62
N ALA A 6 -18.89 -17.09 -7.90
CA ALA A 6 -17.76 -17.30 -7.01
C ALA A 6 -17.87 -16.44 -5.74
N SER A 7 -18.40 -15.23 -5.85
CA SER A 7 -18.64 -14.34 -4.70
C SER A 7 -19.72 -14.89 -3.76
N ASP A 8 -20.81 -15.42 -4.30
CA ASP A 8 -21.87 -16.03 -3.50
C ASP A 8 -21.44 -17.34 -2.82
N VAL A 9 -20.63 -18.14 -3.52
CA VAL A 9 -20.04 -19.35 -2.94
C VAL A 9 -19.12 -19.02 -1.79
N TYR A 10 -18.26 -18.00 -1.94
CA TYR A 10 -17.38 -17.54 -0.89
C TYR A 10 -18.11 -17.04 0.36
N LYS A 11 -19.17 -16.25 0.16
CA LYS A 11 -20.00 -15.75 1.24
C LYS A 11 -20.66 -16.90 2.03
N ARG A 12 -21.30 -17.85 1.34
CA ARG A 12 -21.94 -19.02 1.95
C ARG A 12 -20.95 -19.91 2.69
N GLN A 13 -19.76 -20.12 2.14
CA GLN A 13 -18.70 -20.90 2.79
C GLN A 13 -18.24 -20.23 4.09
N THR A 14 -18.10 -18.92 4.08
CA THR A 14 -17.69 -18.17 5.28
C THR A 14 -18.78 -18.15 6.35
N GLU A 15 -20.03 -17.90 5.97
CA GLU A 15 -21.18 -17.97 6.88
C GLU A 15 -21.32 -19.36 7.51
N TYR A 16 -21.08 -20.43 6.72
CA TYR A 16 -21.08 -21.80 7.20
C TYR A 16 -19.94 -22.07 8.19
N LEU A 17 -18.72 -21.62 7.90
CA LEU A 17 -17.57 -21.75 8.81
C LEU A 17 -17.77 -20.97 10.10
N MET A 18 -18.26 -19.74 10.01
CA MET A 18 -18.51 -18.91 11.18
C MET A 18 -19.68 -19.44 12.02
N GLY A 19 -20.76 -19.90 11.37
CA GLY A 19 -21.91 -20.49 12.07
C GLY A 19 -21.60 -21.82 12.75
N GLY A 20 -20.62 -22.58 12.23
CA GLY A 20 -20.14 -23.83 12.82
C GLY A 20 -18.98 -23.69 13.79
N CYS A 21 -18.45 -22.48 14.00
CA CYS A 21 -17.28 -22.22 14.84
C CYS A 21 -17.58 -22.56 16.30
N GLY A 22 -16.75 -23.42 16.89
CA GLY A 22 -16.92 -23.91 18.27
C GLY A 22 -17.98 -24.98 18.46
N ILE A 23 -18.73 -25.36 17.41
CA ILE A 23 -19.75 -26.43 17.41
C ILE A 23 -19.30 -27.58 16.50
N MET A 24 -19.07 -27.29 15.22
CA MET A 24 -18.65 -28.27 14.20
C MET A 24 -17.18 -28.11 13.81
N PHE A 25 -16.64 -26.93 13.97
CA PHE A 25 -15.25 -26.62 13.62
C PHE A 25 -14.50 -26.08 14.85
N ASP A 26 -13.24 -26.50 15.01
CA ASP A 26 -12.37 -26.00 16.05
C ASP A 26 -12.18 -24.48 15.86
N ARG A 27 -12.37 -23.74 16.97
CA ARG A 27 -12.31 -22.27 16.96
C ARG A 27 -10.95 -21.74 16.50
N GLU A 28 -9.87 -22.35 17.00
CA GLU A 28 -8.50 -21.93 16.70
C GLU A 28 -8.16 -22.13 15.21
N VAL A 29 -8.67 -23.24 14.64
CA VAL A 29 -8.52 -23.54 13.20
C VAL A 29 -9.30 -22.53 12.36
N VAL A 30 -10.54 -22.22 12.73
CA VAL A 30 -11.37 -21.23 12.01
C VAL A 30 -10.74 -19.84 12.10
N GLU A 31 -10.32 -19.40 13.28
CA GLU A 31 -9.66 -18.11 13.48
C GLU A 31 -8.34 -18.02 12.69
N THR A 32 -7.59 -19.11 12.64
CA THR A 32 -6.36 -19.19 11.85
C THR A 32 -6.66 -19.10 10.34
N LEU A 33 -7.66 -19.85 9.86
CA LEU A 33 -8.06 -19.81 8.45
C LEU A 33 -8.50 -18.39 8.04
N LEU A 34 -9.31 -17.74 8.87
CA LEU A 34 -9.81 -16.40 8.61
C LEU A 34 -8.71 -15.32 8.61
N LYS A 35 -7.54 -15.57 9.20
CA LYS A 35 -6.37 -14.67 9.09
C LYS A 35 -5.72 -14.71 7.70
N TYR A 36 -5.83 -15.84 7.00
CA TYR A 36 -5.12 -16.05 5.73
C TYR A 36 -6.03 -16.04 4.50
N VAL A 37 -7.34 -16.26 4.69
CA VAL A 37 -8.31 -16.29 3.59
C VAL A 37 -9.12 -15.00 3.60
N PRO A 38 -8.98 -14.12 2.60
CA PRO A 38 -9.71 -12.87 2.55
C PRO A 38 -11.20 -13.12 2.34
N LEU A 39 -12.05 -12.69 3.27
CA LEU A 39 -13.50 -12.81 3.19
C LEU A 39 -14.12 -11.92 2.11
N TYR A 40 -13.50 -10.78 1.89
CA TYR A 40 -13.91 -9.81 0.89
C TYR A 40 -12.77 -9.64 -0.10
N PRO A 41 -12.85 -10.21 -1.30
CA PRO A 41 -11.80 -10.05 -2.31
C PRO A 41 -11.54 -8.57 -2.60
N LYS A 42 -10.28 -8.21 -2.75
CA LYS A 42 -9.87 -6.85 -3.12
C LYS A 42 -10.49 -6.45 -4.47
N GLY A 43 -11.01 -5.22 -4.56
CA GLY A 43 -11.73 -4.75 -5.73
C GLY A 43 -13.22 -5.11 -5.75
N THR A 44 -13.75 -5.82 -4.73
CA THR A 44 -15.18 -6.10 -4.61
C THR A 44 -15.93 -4.83 -4.24
N MET A 45 -17.02 -4.54 -4.97
CA MET A 45 -17.93 -3.46 -4.64
C MET A 45 -18.85 -3.88 -3.49
N VAL A 46 -19.02 -3.01 -2.53
CA VAL A 46 -19.83 -3.25 -1.31
C VAL A 46 -20.67 -2.02 -1.00
N THR A 47 -21.78 -2.24 -0.31
CA THR A 47 -22.57 -1.18 0.31
C THR A 47 -22.32 -1.23 1.82
N LEU A 48 -22.02 -0.11 2.42
CA LEU A 48 -21.88 0.00 3.86
C LEU A 48 -23.25 0.08 4.54
N SER A 49 -23.31 -0.20 5.83
CA SER A 49 -24.57 -0.15 6.60
C SER A 49 -25.17 1.26 6.69
N ASP A 50 -24.37 2.28 6.49
CA ASP A 50 -24.81 3.68 6.40
C ASP A 50 -25.28 4.10 4.99
N GLY A 51 -25.31 3.15 4.04
CA GLY A 51 -25.78 3.36 2.66
C GLY A 51 -24.72 3.83 1.67
N ARG A 52 -23.49 4.11 2.13
CA ARG A 52 -22.41 4.52 1.21
C ARG A 52 -21.91 3.33 0.38
N GLU A 53 -21.55 3.61 -0.86
CA GLU A 53 -20.90 2.63 -1.73
C GLU A 53 -19.39 2.74 -1.63
N ALA A 54 -18.72 1.59 -1.68
CA ALA A 54 -17.29 1.50 -1.52
C ALA A 54 -16.71 0.27 -2.23
N ILE A 55 -15.39 0.27 -2.40
CA ILE A 55 -14.64 -0.86 -2.95
C ILE A 55 -13.66 -1.36 -1.89
N ILE A 56 -13.53 -2.67 -1.75
CA ILE A 56 -12.54 -3.29 -0.87
C ILE A 56 -11.13 -2.90 -1.33
N TYR A 57 -10.43 -2.12 -0.52
CA TYR A 57 -9.10 -1.61 -0.82
C TYR A 57 -8.01 -2.49 -0.21
N GLU A 58 -8.14 -2.86 1.08
CA GLU A 58 -7.20 -3.72 1.79
C GLU A 58 -7.95 -4.67 2.73
N ASN A 59 -7.55 -5.96 2.75
CA ASN A 59 -8.26 -7.02 3.46
C ASN A 59 -7.33 -8.07 4.07
N PHE A 60 -6.10 -7.72 4.43
CA PHE A 60 -5.13 -8.64 5.01
C PHE A 60 -4.98 -8.51 6.54
N GLY A 61 -4.69 -9.62 7.20
CA GLY A 61 -4.40 -9.68 8.64
C GLY A 61 -5.57 -9.20 9.48
N VAL A 62 -5.38 -8.15 10.26
CA VAL A 62 -6.43 -7.57 11.12
C VAL A 62 -7.59 -6.98 10.33
N HIS A 63 -7.39 -6.65 9.05
CA HIS A 63 -8.41 -6.11 8.17
C HIS A 63 -9.22 -7.17 7.42
N ASN A 64 -9.02 -8.45 7.69
CA ASN A 64 -9.68 -9.53 6.94
C ASN A 64 -11.19 -9.56 7.17
N LEU A 65 -11.64 -9.35 8.41
CA LEU A 65 -13.06 -9.26 8.77
C LEU A 65 -13.63 -7.85 8.66
N ARG A 66 -12.78 -6.84 8.79
CA ARG A 66 -13.10 -5.43 8.71
C ARG A 66 -12.08 -4.72 7.82
N PRO A 67 -12.25 -4.83 6.50
CA PRO A 67 -11.29 -4.32 5.55
C PRO A 67 -11.23 -2.80 5.54
N VAL A 68 -10.16 -2.28 4.97
CA VAL A 68 -10.12 -0.89 4.51
C VAL A 68 -10.89 -0.84 3.20
N VAL A 69 -11.84 0.07 3.11
CA VAL A 69 -12.62 0.30 1.91
C VAL A 69 -12.32 1.69 1.34
N ARG A 70 -12.42 1.84 0.04
CA ARG A 70 -12.36 3.13 -0.63
C ARG A 70 -13.77 3.55 -1.03
N LEU A 71 -14.20 4.68 -0.53
CA LEU A 71 -15.48 5.29 -0.87
C LEU A 71 -15.45 5.82 -2.32
N MET A 72 -16.61 6.17 -2.86
CA MET A 72 -16.77 6.65 -4.24
C MET A 72 -16.12 8.02 -4.48
N ASP A 73 -15.95 8.83 -3.44
CA ASP A 73 -15.24 10.11 -3.44
C ASP A 73 -13.71 9.98 -3.34
N GLY A 74 -13.21 8.72 -3.20
CA GLY A 74 -11.79 8.40 -3.08
C GLY A 74 -11.29 8.29 -1.64
N GLU A 75 -12.07 8.66 -0.63
CA GLU A 75 -11.70 8.54 0.78
C GLU A 75 -11.48 7.08 1.18
N LEU A 76 -10.44 6.83 2.00
CA LEU A 76 -10.18 5.52 2.59
C LEU A 76 -10.78 5.43 3.98
N LEU A 77 -11.66 4.46 4.17
CA LEU A 77 -12.30 4.17 5.44
C LEU A 77 -11.81 2.83 5.99
N ASP A 78 -11.09 2.87 7.11
CA ASP A 78 -10.66 1.68 7.83
C ASP A 78 -11.78 1.19 8.76
N LEU A 79 -12.41 0.07 8.41
CA LEU A 79 -13.50 -0.50 9.20
C LEU A 79 -13.02 -1.21 10.48
N SER A 80 -11.71 -1.41 10.67
CA SER A 80 -11.14 -1.95 11.91
C SER A 80 -10.96 -0.87 12.98
N ASN A 81 -11.01 0.41 12.60
CA ASN A 81 -10.92 1.53 13.53
C ASN A 81 -12.17 1.60 14.43
N GLU A 82 -12.00 1.87 15.73
CA GLU A 82 -13.10 1.97 16.70
C GLU A 82 -14.17 3.00 16.28
N ALA A 83 -13.77 4.12 15.68
CA ALA A 83 -14.69 5.13 15.17
C ALA A 83 -15.62 4.60 14.06
N ASN A 84 -15.19 3.59 13.31
CA ASN A 84 -15.92 2.99 12.20
C ASN A 84 -16.46 1.59 12.53
N TYR A 85 -16.30 1.14 13.76
CA TYR A 85 -16.65 -0.22 14.18
C TYR A 85 -18.13 -0.60 13.95
N HIS A 86 -19.03 0.37 13.99
CA HIS A 86 -20.46 0.19 13.77
C HIS A 86 -20.83 0.01 12.28
N ILE A 87 -19.92 0.33 11.36
CA ILE A 87 -20.18 0.24 9.92
C ILE A 87 -19.94 -1.21 9.48
N THR A 88 -20.93 -1.83 8.87
CA THR A 88 -20.87 -3.19 8.34
C THR A 88 -20.95 -3.20 6.83
N LEU A 89 -20.43 -4.27 6.21
CA LEU A 89 -20.40 -4.45 4.78
C LEU A 89 -21.60 -5.28 4.30
N ARG A 90 -22.13 -4.93 3.14
CA ARG A 90 -23.03 -5.75 2.35
C ARG A 90 -22.46 -5.90 0.95
N MET A 91 -22.19 -7.12 0.52
CA MET A 91 -21.78 -7.38 -0.86
C MET A 91 -22.97 -7.15 -1.79
N LYS A 92 -22.75 -6.45 -2.90
CA LYS A 92 -23.74 -6.31 -3.96
C LYS A 92 -23.91 -7.64 -4.69
N THR A 93 -25.14 -8.00 -4.96
CA THR A 93 -25.53 -9.16 -5.76
C THR A 93 -25.75 -8.75 -7.22
N GLU A 94 -25.77 -9.72 -8.17
CA GLU A 94 -26.04 -9.42 -9.60
C GLU A 94 -27.38 -8.70 -9.83
N SER A 95 -28.36 -8.93 -8.96
CA SER A 95 -29.67 -8.24 -9.03
C SER A 95 -29.59 -6.74 -8.75
N ASP A 96 -28.50 -6.28 -8.14
CA ASP A 96 -28.28 -4.87 -7.84
C ASP A 96 -27.65 -4.08 -9.03
N PHE A 97 -27.29 -4.81 -10.11
CA PHE A 97 -26.68 -4.24 -11.31
C PHE A 97 -27.64 -4.36 -12.51
N SER A 98 -28.50 -3.38 -12.71
CA SER A 98 -29.56 -3.46 -13.74
C SER A 98 -29.28 -2.69 -15.05
N THR A 99 -28.11 -2.08 -15.26
CA THR A 99 -27.83 -1.29 -16.48
C THR A 99 -26.37 -1.33 -16.94
N GLU A 100 -26.16 -1.12 -18.26
CA GLU A 100 -24.84 -0.92 -18.88
C GLU A 100 -24.02 0.23 -18.26
N GLU A 101 -24.70 1.20 -17.64
CA GLU A 101 -24.08 2.31 -16.91
C GLU A 101 -23.37 1.80 -15.63
N ALA A 102 -24.02 0.91 -14.88
CA ALA A 102 -23.43 0.30 -13.69
C ALA A 102 -22.21 -0.59 -14.04
N GLU A 103 -22.20 -1.23 -15.22
CA GLU A 103 -21.02 -1.96 -15.69
C GLU A 103 -19.88 -1.04 -16.13
N ARG A 104 -20.16 0.12 -16.71
CA ARG A 104 -19.14 1.13 -17.05
C ARG A 104 -18.53 1.74 -15.81
N GLU A 105 -19.35 2.17 -14.85
CA GLU A 105 -18.89 2.68 -13.55
C GLU A 105 -18.06 1.64 -12.80
N ARG A 106 -18.52 0.40 -12.79
CA ARG A 106 -17.75 -0.74 -12.21
C ARG A 106 -16.40 -0.92 -12.89
N ASN A 107 -16.32 -0.86 -14.20
CA ASN A 107 -15.07 -1.03 -14.94
C ASN A 107 -14.10 0.15 -14.76
N GLU A 108 -14.61 1.38 -14.58
CA GLU A 108 -13.78 2.51 -14.19
C GLU A 108 -13.26 2.41 -12.76
N MET A 109 -14.07 1.88 -11.83
CA MET A 109 -13.69 1.69 -10.43
C MET A 109 -12.77 0.49 -10.20
N ILE A 110 -12.88 -0.56 -11.04
CA ILE A 110 -12.00 -1.75 -11.01
C ILE A 110 -10.63 -1.43 -11.63
N ARG A 111 -10.40 -0.24 -12.18
CA ARG A 111 -9.03 0.18 -12.46
C ARG A 111 -8.22 -0.01 -11.18
N PRO A 112 -7.15 -0.82 -11.23
CA PRO A 112 -6.33 -1.01 -10.04
C PRO A 112 -5.98 0.39 -9.52
N PRO A 113 -6.14 0.65 -8.22
CA PRO A 113 -5.79 1.95 -7.66
C PRO A 113 -4.40 2.29 -8.15
N VAL A 114 -4.22 3.53 -8.64
CA VAL A 114 -2.90 3.99 -9.05
C VAL A 114 -1.98 3.74 -7.86
N ARG A 115 -1.18 2.67 -7.95
CA ARG A 115 -0.26 2.33 -6.88
C ARG A 115 0.86 3.37 -6.90
N TYR A 116 1.15 3.94 -5.75
CA TYR A 116 2.34 4.77 -5.63
C TYR A 116 3.57 3.98 -6.03
N ARG A 117 4.41 4.59 -6.86
CA ARG A 117 5.66 4.02 -7.33
C ARG A 117 6.78 4.45 -6.40
N ILE A 118 7.44 3.47 -5.80
CA ILE A 118 8.54 3.70 -4.87
C ILE A 118 9.83 3.20 -5.50
N MET A 119 10.77 4.09 -5.72
CA MET A 119 12.12 3.71 -6.14
C MET A 119 12.97 3.42 -4.91
N VAL A 120 13.65 2.29 -4.92
CA VAL A 120 14.62 1.89 -3.89
C VAL A 120 16.00 1.84 -4.51
N VAL A 121 16.93 2.63 -3.97
CA VAL A 121 18.31 2.73 -4.46
C VAL A 121 19.25 2.25 -3.35
N ASP A 122 19.94 1.15 -3.59
CA ASP A 122 20.86 0.51 -2.63
C ASP A 122 21.81 -0.42 -3.42
N ASP A 123 23.11 -0.38 -3.18
CA ASP A 123 24.08 -1.21 -3.90
C ASP A 123 24.03 -2.68 -3.49
N MET A 124 23.52 -2.97 -2.28
CA MET A 124 23.39 -4.32 -1.77
C MET A 124 22.10 -5.00 -2.19
N LYS A 125 22.23 -6.07 -2.97
CA LYS A 125 21.08 -6.87 -3.45
C LYS A 125 20.21 -7.39 -2.29
N THR A 126 20.79 -7.72 -1.15
CA THR A 126 20.05 -8.20 0.04
C THR A 126 19.10 -7.14 0.59
N ASN A 127 19.55 -5.88 0.66
CA ASN A 127 18.74 -4.75 1.11
C ASN A 127 17.60 -4.46 0.14
N LEU A 128 17.89 -4.45 -1.17
CA LEU A 128 16.88 -4.29 -2.21
C LEU A 128 15.79 -5.36 -2.10
N GLN A 129 16.16 -6.64 -1.94
CA GLN A 129 15.20 -7.73 -1.83
C GLN A 129 14.38 -7.65 -0.54
N MET A 130 14.99 -7.26 0.57
CA MET A 130 14.29 -7.08 1.84
C MET A 130 13.25 -5.95 1.75
N LEU A 131 13.63 -4.77 1.24
CA LEU A 131 12.71 -3.65 1.04
C LEU A 131 11.61 -3.99 0.02
N ARG A 132 11.95 -4.68 -1.07
CA ARG A 132 10.98 -5.21 -2.01
C ARG A 132 9.91 -6.06 -1.32
N GLY A 133 10.32 -7.04 -0.51
CA GLY A 133 9.38 -7.91 0.21
C GLY A 133 8.47 -7.17 1.19
N ILE A 134 8.96 -6.06 1.77
CA ILE A 134 8.17 -5.20 2.66
C ILE A 134 7.14 -4.36 1.88
N LEU A 135 7.52 -3.85 0.70
CA LEU A 135 6.79 -2.80 -0.01
C LEU A 135 5.91 -3.30 -1.16
N GLU A 136 6.33 -4.35 -1.89
CA GLU A 136 5.63 -4.87 -3.08
C GLU A 136 4.16 -5.24 -2.83
N PRO A 137 3.73 -5.70 -1.62
CA PRO A 137 2.31 -5.91 -1.35
C PRO A 137 1.45 -4.63 -1.44
N LEU A 138 2.03 -3.45 -1.23
CA LEU A 138 1.31 -2.17 -1.12
C LEU A 138 1.61 -1.19 -2.25
N TYR A 139 2.81 -1.28 -2.86
CA TYR A 139 3.36 -0.29 -3.78
C TYR A 139 3.98 -0.93 -5.02
N ASP A 140 4.11 -0.16 -6.10
CA ASP A 140 4.91 -0.56 -7.25
C ASP A 140 6.37 -0.21 -6.99
N VAL A 141 7.21 -1.24 -6.85
CA VAL A 141 8.60 -1.09 -6.39
C VAL A 141 9.58 -1.14 -7.56
N ILE A 142 10.39 -0.10 -7.68
CA ILE A 142 11.44 0.05 -8.68
C ILE A 142 12.78 -0.09 -7.97
N LEU A 143 13.59 -1.09 -8.34
CA LEU A 143 14.87 -1.37 -7.68
C LEU A 143 16.04 -0.86 -8.54
N MET A 144 16.91 -0.06 -7.94
CA MET A 144 18.14 0.47 -8.55
C MET A 144 19.34 0.10 -7.69
N LYS A 145 20.41 -0.36 -8.33
CA LYS A 145 21.63 -0.81 -7.65
C LYS A 145 22.70 0.29 -7.51
N SER A 146 22.45 1.47 -8.02
CA SER A 146 23.36 2.61 -7.91
C SER A 146 22.66 3.92 -8.23
N GLY A 147 23.23 5.04 -7.78
CA GLY A 147 22.76 6.37 -8.13
C GLY A 147 22.73 6.60 -9.65
N HIS A 148 23.73 6.12 -10.38
CA HIS A 148 23.76 6.22 -11.84
C HIS A 148 22.56 5.54 -12.50
N GLN A 149 22.17 4.35 -12.06
CA GLN A 149 20.99 3.67 -12.57
C GLN A 149 19.71 4.44 -12.28
N ALA A 150 19.57 5.00 -11.08
CA ALA A 150 18.43 5.81 -10.70
C ALA A 150 18.28 7.05 -11.60
N LEU A 151 19.37 7.80 -11.82
CA LEU A 151 19.38 8.97 -12.68
C LEU A 151 19.08 8.62 -14.15
N LEU A 152 19.61 7.51 -14.64
CA LEU A 152 19.36 7.04 -16.00
C LEU A 152 17.90 6.61 -16.19
N TYR A 153 17.31 6.01 -15.18
CA TYR A 153 15.89 5.64 -15.17
C TYR A 153 15.01 6.88 -15.28
N LEU A 154 15.26 7.90 -14.47
CA LEU A 154 14.48 9.15 -14.45
C LEU A 154 14.53 9.92 -15.79
N LYS A 155 15.58 9.77 -16.57
CA LYS A 155 15.65 10.36 -17.92
C LYS A 155 14.68 9.73 -18.92
N LYS A 156 14.23 8.51 -18.69
CA LYS A 156 13.45 7.70 -19.65
C LYS A 156 12.05 7.34 -19.17
N HIS A 157 11.78 7.50 -17.89
CA HIS A 157 10.54 7.07 -17.25
C HIS A 157 9.97 8.19 -16.39
N PRO A 158 8.66 8.21 -16.17
CA PRO A 158 8.05 9.15 -15.23
C PRO A 158 8.65 9.01 -13.83
N ALA A 159 8.76 10.12 -13.12
CA ALA A 159 9.29 10.16 -11.75
C ALA A 159 8.47 9.26 -10.80
N PRO A 160 9.11 8.61 -9.81
CA PRO A 160 8.41 7.89 -8.75
C PRO A 160 7.74 8.86 -7.77
N ASP A 161 6.84 8.34 -6.94
CA ASP A 161 6.17 9.13 -5.92
C ASP A 161 7.03 9.31 -4.66
N LEU A 162 8.01 8.42 -4.45
CA LEU A 162 8.97 8.45 -3.35
C LEU A 162 10.25 7.71 -3.75
N VAL A 163 11.39 8.19 -3.26
CA VAL A 163 12.68 7.48 -3.35
C VAL A 163 13.14 7.07 -1.95
N LEU A 164 13.42 5.77 -1.77
CA LEU A 164 14.19 5.25 -0.65
C LEU A 164 15.64 5.17 -1.09
N MET A 165 16.54 5.86 -0.38
CA MET A 165 17.93 6.07 -0.80
C MET A 165 18.90 5.59 0.27
N ASP A 166 19.77 4.63 -0.05
CA ASP A 166 20.93 4.36 0.78
C ASP A 166 21.96 5.46 0.60
N ILE A 167 22.65 5.80 1.67
CA ILE A 167 23.68 6.85 1.65
C ILE A 167 25.04 6.29 1.24
N ASP A 168 25.42 5.13 1.79
CA ASP A 168 26.75 4.56 1.62
C ASP A 168 26.81 3.64 0.39
N MET A 169 26.96 4.26 -0.79
CA MET A 169 27.07 3.54 -2.06
C MET A 169 28.38 3.87 -2.77
N PRO A 170 28.96 2.91 -3.49
CA PRO A 170 30.19 3.13 -4.27
C PRO A 170 29.97 4.08 -5.45
N GLU A 171 31.03 4.74 -5.93
CA GLU A 171 31.10 5.64 -7.07
C GLU A 171 30.32 6.96 -6.90
N MET A 172 29.05 6.90 -6.58
CA MET A 172 28.16 8.02 -6.30
C MET A 172 27.34 7.73 -5.06
N ASP A 173 27.59 8.46 -3.99
CA ASP A 173 26.87 8.31 -2.73
C ASP A 173 25.40 8.73 -2.84
N GLY A 174 24.59 8.34 -1.83
CA GLY A 174 23.16 8.65 -1.82
C GLY A 174 22.86 10.14 -1.69
N ILE A 175 23.72 10.92 -1.05
CA ILE A 175 23.56 12.36 -0.88
C ILE A 175 23.69 13.08 -2.23
N GLU A 176 24.74 12.76 -2.98
CA GLU A 176 24.96 13.32 -4.31
C GLU A 176 23.86 12.85 -5.28
N THR A 177 23.45 11.58 -5.20
CA THR A 177 22.35 11.05 -5.99
C THR A 177 21.05 11.77 -5.69
N ALA A 178 20.74 12.00 -4.42
CA ALA A 178 19.55 12.71 -3.98
C ALA A 178 19.48 14.13 -4.52
N LYS A 179 20.57 14.89 -4.43
CA LYS A 179 20.66 16.26 -4.99
C LYS A 179 20.29 16.28 -6.47
N ARG A 180 20.88 15.38 -7.25
CA ARG A 180 20.62 15.29 -8.70
C ARG A 180 19.19 14.88 -9.01
N ILE A 181 18.61 13.97 -8.23
CA ILE A 181 17.19 13.59 -8.37
C ILE A 181 16.29 14.79 -8.07
N MET A 182 16.55 15.53 -6.98
CA MET A 182 15.78 16.72 -6.62
C MET A 182 15.85 17.79 -7.72
N GLU A 183 17.04 18.07 -8.26
CA GLU A 183 17.21 18.99 -9.39
C GLU A 183 16.46 18.54 -10.64
N MET A 184 16.49 17.23 -10.97
CA MET A 184 15.80 16.67 -12.15
C MET A 184 14.28 16.66 -12.01
N THR A 185 13.76 16.70 -10.81
CA THR A 185 12.32 16.61 -10.50
C THR A 185 11.74 17.88 -9.90
N ASP A 186 12.47 19.00 -9.99
CA ASP A 186 12.09 20.30 -9.40
C ASP A 186 11.64 20.15 -7.92
N HIS A 187 12.37 19.33 -7.16
CA HIS A 187 12.08 18.99 -5.76
C HIS A 187 10.70 18.32 -5.51
N MET A 188 10.04 17.88 -6.56
CA MET A 188 8.71 17.26 -6.47
C MET A 188 8.73 15.84 -5.90
N VAL A 189 9.84 15.12 -5.96
CA VAL A 189 9.96 13.75 -5.46
C VAL A 189 10.59 13.74 -4.07
N PRO A 190 9.87 13.33 -3.02
CA PRO A 190 10.45 13.20 -1.68
C PRO A 190 11.49 12.10 -1.63
N ILE A 191 12.55 12.34 -0.85
CA ILE A 191 13.60 11.36 -0.60
C ILE A 191 13.61 10.97 0.86
N LEU A 192 13.51 9.67 1.13
CA LEU A 192 13.61 9.07 2.44
C LEU A 192 14.91 8.27 2.50
N PHE A 193 15.88 8.72 3.28
CA PHE A 193 17.14 8.02 3.42
C PHE A 193 17.00 6.76 4.27
N VAL A 194 17.67 5.66 3.87
CA VAL A 194 17.71 4.39 4.59
C VAL A 194 19.17 4.02 4.80
N THR A 195 19.73 4.28 5.96
CA THR A 195 21.17 4.20 6.20
C THR A 195 21.53 3.42 7.44
N ALA A 196 22.71 2.81 7.45
CA ALA A 196 23.34 2.27 8.67
C ALA A 196 24.06 3.37 9.47
N LEU A 197 24.35 4.52 8.84
CA LEU A 197 25.05 5.63 9.46
C LEU A 197 24.07 6.53 10.22
N CYS A 198 24.32 6.74 11.50
CA CYS A 198 23.50 7.59 12.36
C CYS A 198 24.32 8.69 13.06
N ASP A 199 25.45 9.11 12.44
CA ASP A 199 26.27 10.18 12.98
C ASP A 199 25.63 11.56 12.77
N ARG A 200 26.08 12.54 13.56
CA ARG A 200 25.54 13.91 13.52
C ARG A 200 25.72 14.58 12.15
N GLN A 201 26.76 14.24 11.41
CA GLN A 201 27.04 14.84 10.10
C GLN A 201 26.03 14.38 9.08
N THR A 202 25.76 13.08 9.01
CA THR A 202 24.75 12.48 8.12
C THR A 202 23.34 13.04 8.38
N VAL A 203 22.93 13.14 9.65
CA VAL A 203 21.64 13.73 10.03
C VAL A 203 21.56 15.21 9.59
N THR A 204 22.64 15.97 9.77
CA THR A 204 22.69 17.37 9.36
C THR A 204 22.62 17.51 7.84
N LEU A 205 23.30 16.67 7.09
CA LEU A 205 23.24 16.64 5.61
C LEU A 205 21.84 16.32 5.09
N CYS A 206 21.18 15.31 5.65
CA CYS A 206 19.80 14.97 5.28
C CYS A 206 18.84 16.14 5.55
N ARG A 207 19.01 16.85 6.67
CA ARG A 207 18.21 18.01 7.01
C ARG A 207 18.45 19.20 6.08
N ASN A 208 19.69 19.44 5.68
CA ASN A 208 20.06 20.53 4.78
C ASN A 208 19.58 20.29 3.33
N LEU A 209 19.29 19.04 2.97
CA LEU A 209 18.75 18.65 1.65
C LEU A 209 17.22 18.73 1.58
N ASP A 210 16.53 19.14 2.64
CA ASP A 210 15.07 19.09 2.73
C ASP A 210 14.51 17.69 2.46
N ALA A 211 15.24 16.65 2.93
CA ALA A 211 14.82 15.29 2.79
C ALA A 211 13.52 15.02 3.59
N ALA A 212 12.64 14.18 3.08
CA ALA A 212 11.37 13.83 3.72
C ALA A 212 11.55 13.08 5.05
N GLY A 213 12.76 12.54 5.30
CA GLY A 213 13.15 11.90 6.54
C GLY A 213 14.32 10.94 6.36
N TYR A 214 14.60 10.19 7.42
CA TYR A 214 15.60 9.11 7.38
C TYR A 214 15.17 7.93 8.25
N ILE A 215 15.57 6.73 7.86
CA ILE A 215 15.38 5.47 8.58
C ILE A 215 16.75 4.86 8.86
N VAL A 216 17.01 4.52 10.13
CA VAL A 216 18.28 3.89 10.54
C VAL A 216 18.12 2.38 10.54
N ARG A 217 19.08 1.66 9.97
CA ARG A 217 19.21 0.19 10.06
C ARG A 217 19.78 -0.24 11.42
N PRO A 218 19.29 -1.36 12.01
CA PRO A 218 18.21 -2.21 11.53
C PRO A 218 16.84 -1.61 11.82
N TYR A 219 15.89 -1.76 10.90
CA TYR A 219 14.54 -1.24 11.01
C TYR A 219 13.48 -2.34 11.08
N LYS A 220 12.33 -2.03 11.70
CA LYS A 220 11.16 -2.91 11.68
C LYS A 220 10.32 -2.63 10.42
N PRO A 221 9.78 -3.66 9.73
CA PRO A 221 8.93 -3.46 8.54
C PRO A 221 7.76 -2.51 8.74
N VAL A 222 7.12 -2.55 9.92
CA VAL A 222 6.01 -1.67 10.28
C VAL A 222 6.46 -0.20 10.26
N PHE A 223 7.62 0.10 10.80
CA PHE A 223 8.14 1.48 10.85
C PHE A 223 8.39 2.04 9.44
N VAL A 224 8.98 1.23 8.54
CA VAL A 224 9.20 1.62 7.13
C VAL A 224 7.87 1.96 6.45
N LYS A 225 6.86 1.11 6.59
CA LYS A 225 5.52 1.33 6.02
C LYS A 225 4.85 2.59 6.57
N THR A 226 4.97 2.84 7.88
CA THR A 226 4.39 4.01 8.53
C THR A 226 5.01 5.31 8.03
N GLU A 227 6.35 5.36 7.90
CA GLU A 227 7.05 6.55 7.40
C GLU A 227 6.71 6.84 5.93
N ILE A 228 6.66 5.81 5.09
CA ILE A 228 6.27 5.95 3.69
C ILE A 228 4.84 6.48 3.59
N LYS A 229 3.90 5.90 4.34
CA LYS A 229 2.50 6.35 4.37
C LYS A 229 2.39 7.81 4.80
N ARG A 230 3.10 8.22 5.85
CA ARG A 230 3.15 9.61 6.34
C ARG A 230 3.59 10.59 5.25
N ILE A 231 4.65 10.24 4.51
CA ILE A 231 5.21 11.10 3.45
C ILE A 231 4.24 11.20 2.27
N LEU A 232 3.67 10.09 1.82
CA LEU A 232 2.78 10.05 0.67
C LEU A 232 1.43 10.73 0.95
N MET A 233 0.87 10.57 2.16
CA MET A 233 -0.40 11.20 2.55
C MET A 233 -0.28 12.70 2.87
N GLY A 234 0.85 13.14 3.45
CA GLY A 234 1.09 14.56 3.70
C GLY A 234 1.19 15.41 2.43
N ARG A 235 1.26 14.78 1.25
CA ARG A 235 1.20 15.46 -0.06
C ARG A 235 -0.22 15.67 -0.56
N SER A 236 -1.15 14.78 -0.19
CA SER A 236 -2.54 14.84 -0.65
C SER A 236 -3.33 16.00 -0.02
N GLU A 237 -2.77 16.65 1.00
CA GLU A 237 -3.40 17.80 1.67
C GLU A 237 -2.95 19.17 1.11
N ILE A 238 -2.05 19.19 0.11
CA ILE A 238 -1.43 20.41 -0.43
C ILE A 238 -1.87 20.69 -1.89
N GLU A 239 -2.55 19.76 -2.55
CA GLU A 239 -3.19 19.95 -3.85
C GLU A 239 -4.69 20.26 -3.70
#